data_ff4ab7d0b73491bc068eb7e081f64c10
#
_entry.id   ff4ab7d0b73491bc068eb7e081f64c10
#
_cell.length_a   1.000
_cell.length_b   1.000
_cell.length_c   1.000
_cell.angle_alpha   90.00
_cell.angle_beta   90.00
_cell.angle_gamma   90.00
#
_symmetry.space_group_name_H-M   'P 1'
#
loop_
_entity.id
_entity.type
_entity.pdbx_description
1 polymer ?
#
loop_
_entity_poly.entity_id
_entity_poly.type
_entity_poly.pdbx_seq_one_letter_code
_entity_poly.pdbx_strand_id
1 'polypeptide(L)'
;QAVNGNNDLKNVPWKISSMTEYIQYFGGGPDLKFEVDIKDGSLCIEGKNCYTLYYNMLLFFANGGSTCYIVSVGSYEDALNKNAMLTGLEKLTLEQEITLVVIPEAVNLNSNEEFRDIQQQMLSHCGDRMKNRFALLDIYPKADENTNIEDQVTIFCTNIGSNFLSYGAAYFP
;
A
#
# COMPACT_ATOMS: atom_id res chain seq x y z
N GLN A 1 -13.10 -9.54 6.21
CA GLN A 1 -13.13 -10.17 4.89
C GLN A 1 -13.85 -9.23 3.91
N ALA A 2 -13.29 -9.04 2.71
CA ALA A 2 -13.84 -8.19 1.66
C ALA A 2 -15.03 -8.91 0.98
N VAL A 3 -16.25 -8.40 1.15
CA VAL A 3 -17.47 -9.08 0.67
C VAL A 3 -18.50 -8.10 0.10
N ASN A 4 -19.25 -8.58 -0.88
CA ASN A 4 -20.49 -7.94 -1.36
C ASN A 4 -21.61 -8.98 -1.32
N GLY A 5 -22.41 -8.95 -0.27
CA GLY A 5 -23.38 -10.01 0.01
C GLY A 5 -22.67 -11.36 0.21
N ASN A 6 -22.94 -12.33 -0.65
CA ASN A 6 -22.31 -13.65 -0.63
C ASN A 6 -21.05 -13.74 -1.51
N ASN A 7 -20.64 -12.67 -2.20
CA ASN A 7 -19.50 -12.68 -3.10
C ASN A 7 -18.24 -12.24 -2.36
N ASP A 8 -17.18 -13.02 -2.51
CA ASP A 8 -15.84 -12.65 -2.07
C ASP A 8 -15.26 -11.60 -3.03
N LEU A 9 -14.79 -10.47 -2.47
CA LEU A 9 -14.13 -9.40 -3.22
C LEU A 9 -12.60 -9.52 -3.23
N LYS A 10 -12.04 -10.62 -2.75
CA LYS A 10 -10.59 -10.84 -2.82
C LYS A 10 -10.11 -10.84 -4.27
N ASN A 11 -9.09 -10.03 -4.56
CA ASN A 11 -8.53 -9.81 -5.91
C ASN A 11 -9.54 -9.28 -6.94
N VAL A 12 -10.60 -8.60 -6.49
CA VAL A 12 -11.57 -7.94 -7.35
C VAL A 12 -11.41 -6.43 -7.19
N PRO A 13 -11.09 -5.66 -8.26
CA PRO A 13 -11.11 -4.21 -8.21
C PRO A 13 -12.54 -3.73 -7.91
N TRP A 14 -12.74 -3.12 -6.76
CA TRP A 14 -14.06 -2.68 -6.33
C TRP A 14 -14.10 -1.16 -6.18
N LYS A 15 -15.02 -0.54 -6.92
CA LYS A 15 -15.19 0.91 -6.96
C LYS A 15 -15.96 1.40 -5.74
N ILE A 16 -15.43 2.39 -5.04
CA ILE A 16 -16.07 3.04 -3.90
C ILE A 16 -15.97 4.56 -4.03
N SER A 17 -16.85 5.28 -3.34
CA SER A 17 -16.92 6.74 -3.34
C SER A 17 -16.92 7.38 -1.95
N SER A 18 -16.89 6.57 -0.91
CA SER A 18 -16.93 7.03 0.48
C SER A 18 -16.29 6.05 1.45
N MET A 19 -15.92 6.55 2.64
CA MET A 19 -15.45 5.69 3.72
C MET A 19 -16.55 4.74 4.24
N THR A 20 -17.81 5.13 4.15
CA THR A 20 -18.95 4.27 4.50
C THR A 20 -19.01 3.05 3.59
N GLU A 21 -18.83 3.22 2.28
CA GLU A 21 -18.75 2.09 1.34
C GLU A 21 -17.52 1.23 1.58
N TYR A 22 -16.35 1.86 1.90
CA TYR A 22 -15.17 1.11 2.28
C TYR A 22 -15.46 0.15 3.44
N ILE A 23 -16.04 0.68 4.54
CA ILE A 23 -16.36 -0.13 5.73
C ILE A 23 -17.40 -1.21 5.40
N GLN A 24 -18.38 -0.90 4.57
CA GLN A 24 -19.41 -1.84 4.17
C GLN A 24 -18.83 -3.06 3.44
N TYR A 25 -17.87 -2.87 2.52
CA TYR A 25 -17.34 -3.93 1.68
C TYR A 25 -16.05 -4.57 2.21
N PHE A 26 -15.22 -3.82 2.89
CA PHE A 26 -13.90 -4.26 3.34
C PHE A 26 -13.75 -4.39 4.86
N GLY A 27 -14.72 -3.84 5.62
CA GLY A 27 -14.71 -3.86 7.08
C GLY A 27 -14.00 -2.67 7.70
N GLY A 28 -13.86 -2.72 9.01
CA GLY A 28 -13.17 -1.71 9.82
C GLY A 28 -11.66 -1.79 9.75
N GLY A 29 -10.99 -0.96 10.55
CA GLY A 29 -9.53 -1.01 10.71
C GLY A 29 -9.09 -2.28 11.45
N PRO A 30 -7.78 -2.58 11.44
CA PRO A 30 -7.23 -3.67 12.22
C PRO A 30 -7.43 -3.42 13.72
N ASP A 31 -7.61 -4.50 14.48
CA ASP A 31 -7.68 -4.43 15.94
C ASP A 31 -6.30 -4.05 16.49
N LEU A 32 -6.20 -2.82 17.01
CA LEU A 32 -4.99 -2.34 17.65
C LEU A 32 -5.04 -2.67 19.14
N LYS A 33 -4.05 -3.42 19.61
CA LYS A 33 -3.81 -3.62 21.02
C LYS A 33 -2.78 -2.62 21.50
N PHE A 34 -3.04 -2.00 22.63
CA PHE A 34 -2.15 -1.01 23.23
C PHE A 34 -1.60 -1.56 24.55
N GLU A 35 -0.29 -1.44 24.71
CA GLU A 35 0.39 -1.69 25.97
C GLU A 35 0.90 -0.37 26.54
N VAL A 36 0.83 -0.24 27.87
CA VAL A 36 1.44 0.88 28.58
C VAL A 36 2.80 0.41 29.10
N ASP A 37 3.87 1.07 28.68
CA ASP A 37 5.17 0.85 29.33
C ASP A 37 5.11 1.42 30.75
N ILE A 38 5.21 0.52 31.73
CA ILE A 38 5.09 0.85 33.16
C ILE A 38 6.27 1.73 33.63
N LYS A 39 7.38 1.77 32.88
CA LYS A 39 8.58 2.51 33.29
C LYS A 39 8.47 4.01 33.06
N ASP A 40 7.88 4.42 31.96
CA ASP A 40 7.78 5.82 31.54
C ASP A 40 6.34 6.29 31.27
N GLY A 41 5.36 5.36 31.34
CA GLY A 41 3.95 5.65 31.05
C GLY A 41 3.64 5.84 29.57
N SER A 42 4.58 5.50 28.67
CA SER A 42 4.36 5.62 27.24
C SER A 42 3.35 4.57 26.74
N LEU A 43 2.57 4.93 25.74
CA LEU A 43 1.62 4.06 25.08
C LEU A 43 2.29 3.46 23.84
N CYS A 44 2.46 2.16 23.84
CA CYS A 44 2.99 1.42 22.70
C CYS A 44 1.88 0.58 22.06
N ILE A 45 1.93 0.42 20.74
CA ILE A 45 1.06 -0.53 20.05
C ILE A 45 1.68 -1.93 20.18
N GLU A 46 0.92 -2.86 20.77
CA GLU A 46 1.35 -4.26 20.86
C GLU A 46 1.50 -4.86 19.47
N GLY A 47 2.69 -5.29 19.16
CA GLY A 47 3.01 -5.87 17.87
C GLY A 47 3.18 -4.84 16.75
N LYS A 48 3.56 -5.34 15.59
CA LYS A 48 3.77 -4.49 14.41
C LYS A 48 2.48 -4.38 13.62
N ASN A 49 1.79 -3.24 13.72
CA ASN A 49 0.70 -2.97 12.78
C ASN A 49 1.29 -2.75 11.38
N CYS A 50 1.11 -3.73 10.51
CA CYS A 50 1.58 -3.67 9.13
C CYS A 50 0.46 -3.32 8.12
N TYR A 51 -0.77 -3.11 8.58
CA TYR A 51 -1.92 -2.83 7.73
C TYR A 51 -2.32 -1.36 7.83
N THR A 52 -2.03 -0.60 6.78
CA THR A 52 -2.19 0.86 6.78
C THR A 52 -3.31 1.34 5.85
N LEU A 53 -3.82 0.50 4.94
CA LEU A 53 -4.80 0.90 3.93
C LEU A 53 -6.04 1.57 4.55
N TYR A 54 -6.60 1.00 5.61
CA TYR A 54 -7.77 1.58 6.27
C TYR A 54 -7.54 3.04 6.69
N TYR A 55 -6.40 3.33 7.32
CA TYR A 55 -6.06 4.68 7.79
C TYR A 55 -5.74 5.63 6.63
N ASN A 56 -5.10 5.12 5.56
CA ASN A 56 -4.89 5.88 4.35
C ASN A 56 -6.22 6.24 3.68
N MET A 57 -7.21 5.34 3.67
CA MET A 57 -8.55 5.62 3.14
C MET A 57 -9.32 6.62 4.00
N LEU A 58 -9.20 6.54 5.34
CA LEU A 58 -9.75 7.57 6.23
C LEU A 58 -9.18 8.95 5.89
N LEU A 59 -7.87 9.04 5.74
CA LEU A 59 -7.19 10.30 5.41
C LEU A 59 -7.57 10.80 4.02
N PHE A 60 -7.64 9.91 3.03
CA PHE A 60 -8.04 10.22 1.65
C PHE A 60 -9.41 10.85 1.60
N PHE A 61 -10.43 10.21 2.17
CA PHE A 61 -11.80 10.74 2.17
C PHE A 61 -11.97 11.97 3.06
N ALA A 62 -11.26 12.05 4.20
CA ALA A 62 -11.29 13.24 5.07
C ALA A 62 -10.70 14.48 4.38
N ASN A 63 -9.77 14.31 3.44
CA ASN A 63 -9.18 15.40 2.65
C ASN A 63 -9.89 15.64 1.31
N GLY A 64 -11.13 15.18 1.15
CA GLY A 64 -11.92 15.43 -0.06
C GLY A 64 -11.66 14.46 -1.20
N GLY A 65 -11.05 13.31 -0.91
CA GLY A 65 -10.93 12.22 -1.88
C GLY A 65 -12.29 11.80 -2.42
N SER A 66 -12.32 11.44 -3.69
CA SER A 66 -13.54 11.03 -4.39
C SER A 66 -13.52 9.54 -4.72
N THR A 67 -14.07 9.16 -5.86
CA THR A 67 -14.12 7.77 -6.29
C THR A 67 -12.74 7.15 -6.46
N CYS A 68 -12.56 5.95 -5.90
CA CYS A 68 -11.35 5.16 -6.04
C CYS A 68 -11.68 3.66 -6.18
N TYR A 69 -10.67 2.87 -6.52
CA TYR A 69 -10.74 1.41 -6.59
C TYR A 69 -9.91 0.79 -5.48
N ILE A 70 -10.48 -0.17 -4.79
CA ILE A 70 -9.81 -0.97 -3.76
C ILE A 70 -9.67 -2.40 -4.27
N VAL A 71 -8.48 -2.97 -4.09
CA VAL A 71 -8.21 -4.40 -4.34
C VAL A 71 -7.74 -5.03 -3.05
N SER A 72 -8.61 -5.81 -2.42
CA SER A 72 -8.24 -6.60 -1.25
C SER A 72 -7.47 -7.83 -1.69
N VAL A 73 -6.25 -8.02 -1.17
CA VAL A 73 -5.38 -9.16 -1.52
C VAL A 73 -5.29 -10.19 -0.40
N GLY A 74 -5.84 -9.88 0.78
CA GLY A 74 -5.82 -10.76 1.96
C GLY A 74 -6.68 -10.21 3.09
N SER A 75 -6.51 -10.78 4.26
CA SER A 75 -7.14 -10.35 5.53
C SER A 75 -6.09 -9.88 6.53
N TYR A 76 -6.52 -9.31 7.65
CA TYR A 76 -5.60 -8.91 8.74
C TYR A 76 -4.94 -10.10 9.46
N GLU A 77 -5.42 -11.32 9.23
CA GLU A 77 -4.84 -12.54 9.78
C GLU A 77 -3.73 -13.12 8.88
N ASP A 78 -3.69 -12.70 7.61
CA ASP A 78 -2.68 -13.15 6.65
C ASP A 78 -1.38 -12.37 6.84
N ALA A 79 -0.22 -12.99 6.68
CA ALA A 79 1.03 -12.26 6.58
C ALA A 79 1.09 -11.45 5.27
N LEU A 80 1.75 -10.28 5.29
CA LEU A 80 2.01 -9.51 4.07
C LEU A 80 2.79 -10.35 3.06
N ASN A 81 2.33 -10.38 1.83
CA ASN A 81 2.89 -11.23 0.78
C ASN A 81 3.03 -10.47 -0.53
N LYS A 82 4.27 -10.38 -1.03
CA LYS A 82 4.62 -9.74 -2.30
C LYS A 82 3.78 -10.26 -3.46
N ASN A 83 3.65 -11.57 -3.60
CA ASN A 83 2.94 -12.18 -4.73
C ASN A 83 1.44 -11.88 -4.71
N ALA A 84 0.83 -11.81 -3.53
CA ALA A 84 -0.56 -11.39 -3.38
C ALA A 84 -0.75 -9.94 -3.84
N MET A 85 0.15 -9.03 -3.45
CA MET A 85 0.12 -7.62 -3.88
C MET A 85 0.30 -7.49 -5.40
N LEU A 86 1.24 -8.22 -6.00
CA LEU A 86 1.44 -8.23 -7.44
C LEU A 86 0.24 -8.81 -8.19
N THR A 87 -0.40 -9.84 -7.64
CA THR A 87 -1.66 -10.37 -8.20
C THR A 87 -2.76 -9.32 -8.17
N GLY A 88 -2.90 -8.57 -7.08
CA GLY A 88 -3.84 -7.47 -6.98
C GLY A 88 -3.56 -6.36 -8.00
N LEU A 89 -2.30 -5.98 -8.18
CA LEU A 89 -1.88 -5.01 -9.19
C LEU A 89 -2.27 -5.45 -10.60
N GLU A 90 -2.08 -6.72 -10.92
CA GLU A 90 -2.43 -7.29 -12.23
C GLU A 90 -3.94 -7.18 -12.54
N LYS A 91 -4.80 -7.29 -11.51
CA LYS A 91 -6.26 -7.16 -11.68
C LYS A 91 -6.68 -5.77 -12.15
N LEU A 92 -5.86 -4.74 -11.87
CA LEU A 92 -6.14 -3.36 -12.30
C LEU A 92 -5.96 -3.15 -13.81
N THR A 93 -5.44 -4.11 -14.57
CA THR A 93 -5.28 -4.00 -16.02
C THR A 93 -6.61 -3.85 -16.76
N LEU A 94 -7.69 -4.36 -16.20
CA LEU A 94 -9.03 -4.29 -16.81
C LEU A 94 -9.72 -2.95 -16.53
N GLU A 95 -9.25 -2.16 -15.56
CA GLU A 95 -9.86 -0.90 -15.15
C GLU A 95 -9.16 0.29 -15.82
N GLN A 96 -9.84 0.92 -16.79
CA GLN A 96 -9.25 2.03 -17.58
C GLN A 96 -9.34 3.41 -16.90
N GLU A 97 -10.21 3.56 -15.90
CA GLU A 97 -10.47 4.84 -15.22
C GLU A 97 -9.38 5.21 -14.19
N ILE A 98 -8.53 4.26 -13.80
CA ILE A 98 -7.52 4.45 -12.77
C ILE A 98 -6.40 5.34 -13.32
N THR A 99 -6.07 6.40 -12.59
CA THR A 99 -5.00 7.35 -12.93
C THR A 99 -3.80 7.28 -11.98
N LEU A 100 -4.01 6.86 -10.74
CA LEU A 100 -2.96 6.72 -9.73
C LEU A 100 -3.00 5.31 -9.13
N VAL A 101 -1.82 4.74 -8.89
CA VAL A 101 -1.64 3.44 -8.25
C VAL A 101 -0.79 3.60 -7.01
N VAL A 102 -1.25 3.04 -5.89
CA VAL A 102 -0.52 3.03 -4.61
C VAL A 102 -0.71 1.68 -3.91
N ILE A 103 0.36 1.18 -3.27
CA ILE A 103 0.33 -0.05 -2.45
C ILE A 103 0.94 0.30 -1.07
N PRO A 104 0.14 0.83 -0.14
CA PRO A 104 0.66 1.40 1.10
C PRO A 104 1.32 0.37 2.02
N GLU A 105 0.86 -0.89 2.02
CA GLU A 105 1.45 -1.94 2.84
C GLU A 105 2.82 -2.42 2.36
N ALA A 106 3.26 -2.06 1.16
CA ALA A 106 4.54 -2.50 0.62
C ALA A 106 5.72 -2.12 1.53
N VAL A 107 5.66 -0.96 2.19
CA VAL A 107 6.69 -0.49 3.14
C VAL A 107 6.85 -1.39 4.37
N ASN A 108 5.86 -2.21 4.67
CA ASN A 108 5.83 -3.11 5.81
C ASN A 108 6.32 -4.54 5.49
N LEU A 109 6.70 -4.81 4.24
CA LEU A 109 7.35 -6.07 3.88
C LEU A 109 8.68 -6.24 4.65
N ASN A 110 9.03 -7.49 4.91
CA ASN A 110 10.23 -7.80 5.71
C ASN A 110 11.53 -7.68 4.91
N SER A 111 11.45 -7.66 3.59
CA SER A 111 12.61 -7.65 2.69
C SER A 111 12.60 -6.39 1.81
N ASN A 112 13.73 -5.69 1.79
CA ASN A 112 13.97 -4.59 0.85
C ASN A 112 13.90 -5.06 -0.62
N GLU A 113 14.28 -6.29 -0.89
CA GLU A 113 14.18 -6.88 -2.23
C GLU A 113 12.73 -7.05 -2.66
N GLU A 114 11.86 -7.57 -1.78
CA GLU A 114 10.44 -7.71 -2.06
C GLU A 114 9.76 -6.34 -2.26
N PHE A 115 10.12 -5.37 -1.43
CA PHE A 115 9.64 -3.99 -1.57
C PHE A 115 10.08 -3.39 -2.92
N ARG A 116 11.38 -3.47 -3.25
CA ARG A 116 11.92 -3.02 -4.55
C ARG A 116 11.18 -3.64 -5.72
N ASP A 117 10.98 -4.96 -5.69
CA ASP A 117 10.29 -5.68 -6.75
C ASP A 117 8.87 -5.14 -6.99
N ILE A 118 8.12 -4.83 -5.91
CA ILE A 118 6.79 -4.21 -6.02
C ILE A 118 6.88 -2.84 -6.67
N GLN A 119 7.81 -1.98 -6.24
CA GLN A 119 7.97 -0.63 -6.78
C GLN A 119 8.30 -0.67 -8.28
N GLN A 120 9.19 -1.56 -8.70
CA GLN A 120 9.53 -1.77 -10.11
C GLN A 120 8.34 -2.29 -10.92
N GLN A 121 7.54 -3.21 -10.35
CA GLN A 121 6.34 -3.72 -11.01
C GLN A 121 5.23 -2.67 -11.12
N MET A 122 5.09 -1.77 -10.13
CA MET A 122 4.19 -0.62 -10.24
C MET A 122 4.59 0.30 -11.39
N LEU A 123 5.88 0.62 -11.53
CA LEU A 123 6.40 1.42 -12.66
C LEU A 123 6.17 0.72 -14.01
N SER A 124 6.46 -0.58 -14.10
CA SER A 124 6.22 -1.37 -15.31
C SER A 124 4.73 -1.42 -15.67
N HIS A 125 3.87 -1.63 -14.67
CA HIS A 125 2.42 -1.61 -14.87
C HIS A 125 1.94 -0.25 -15.41
N CYS A 126 2.44 0.85 -14.87
CA CYS A 126 2.07 2.21 -15.29
C CYS A 126 2.69 2.60 -16.63
N GLY A 127 3.98 2.30 -16.86
CA GLY A 127 4.74 2.82 -18.00
C GLY A 127 4.79 1.92 -19.22
N ASP A 128 4.70 0.59 -19.03
CA ASP A 128 4.73 -0.37 -20.14
C ASP A 128 3.32 -0.81 -20.54
N ARG A 129 2.56 -1.34 -19.58
CA ARG A 129 1.26 -1.97 -19.87
C ARG A 129 0.14 -0.98 -20.11
N MET A 130 -0.01 0.00 -19.20
CA MET A 130 -1.22 0.85 -19.19
C MET A 130 -1.00 2.20 -19.85
N LYS A 131 0.11 2.87 -19.59
CA LYS A 131 0.50 4.18 -20.15
C LYS A 131 -0.48 5.34 -19.89
N ASN A 132 -1.49 5.10 -19.05
CA ASN A 132 -2.56 6.05 -18.70
C ASN A 132 -2.62 6.35 -17.20
N ARG A 133 -1.66 5.84 -16.41
CA ARG A 133 -1.65 5.96 -14.95
C ARG A 133 -0.25 6.17 -14.41
N PHE A 134 -0.16 6.56 -13.15
CA PHE A 134 1.06 6.98 -12.49
C PHE A 134 1.21 6.27 -11.14
N ALA A 135 2.41 5.80 -10.83
CA ALA A 135 2.72 5.10 -9.59
C ALA A 135 3.15 6.09 -8.49
N LEU A 136 2.52 6.02 -7.34
CA LEU A 136 2.99 6.67 -6.11
C LEU A 136 3.84 5.67 -5.35
N LEU A 137 5.11 5.99 -5.22
CA LEU A 137 6.15 5.14 -4.65
C LEU A 137 6.58 5.67 -3.29
N ASP A 138 7.06 4.78 -2.44
CA ASP A 138 7.63 5.10 -1.14
C ASP A 138 9.11 4.78 -1.10
N ILE A 139 9.82 5.35 -0.12
CA ILE A 139 11.20 4.96 0.22
C ILE A 139 11.13 3.95 1.37
N TYR A 140 11.89 2.85 1.27
CA TYR A 140 11.87 1.77 2.25
C TYR A 140 12.34 2.26 3.63
N PRO A 141 11.49 2.23 4.67
CA PRO A 141 11.78 2.86 5.94
C PRO A 141 12.69 2.03 6.87
N LYS A 142 13.00 0.78 6.49
CA LYS A 142 13.79 -0.14 7.31
C LYS A 142 15.30 -0.09 7.00
N ALA A 143 15.84 1.07 6.67
CA ALA A 143 17.27 1.28 6.72
C ALA A 143 17.74 1.17 8.17
N ASP A 144 18.98 0.70 8.40
CA ASP A 144 19.57 0.67 9.73
C ASP A 144 19.44 2.03 10.42
N GLU A 145 19.24 2.06 11.74
CA GLU A 145 19.08 3.28 12.54
C GLU A 145 20.18 4.33 12.33
N ASN A 146 21.33 3.89 11.79
CA ASN A 146 22.49 4.73 11.48
C ASN A 146 22.53 5.22 10.02
N THR A 147 21.56 4.81 9.17
CA THR A 147 21.55 5.23 7.76
C THR A 147 20.96 6.63 7.65
N ASN A 148 21.76 7.59 7.18
CA ASN A 148 21.27 8.95 6.98
C ASN A 148 20.29 9.04 5.79
N ILE A 149 19.58 10.14 5.68
CA ILE A 149 18.56 10.36 4.63
C ILE A 149 19.18 10.28 3.22
N GLU A 150 20.37 10.82 3.02
CA GLU A 150 21.04 10.84 1.72
C GLU A 150 21.40 9.43 1.25
N ASP A 151 21.83 8.56 2.17
CA ASP A 151 22.10 7.16 1.88
C ASP A 151 20.81 6.39 1.55
N GLN A 152 19.72 6.66 2.27
CA GLN A 152 18.40 6.04 1.98
C GLN A 152 17.92 6.41 0.58
N VAL A 153 18.02 7.67 0.20
CA VAL A 153 17.68 8.13 -1.16
C VAL A 153 18.60 7.49 -2.20
N THR A 154 19.90 7.39 -1.94
CA THR A 154 20.86 6.76 -2.84
C THR A 154 20.55 5.28 -3.04
N ILE A 155 20.24 4.56 -1.96
CA ILE A 155 19.83 3.15 -2.00
C ILE A 155 18.53 3.00 -2.81
N PHE A 156 17.55 3.86 -2.58
CA PHE A 156 16.31 3.85 -3.34
C PHE A 156 16.56 4.08 -4.84
N CYS A 157 17.30 5.12 -5.22
CA CYS A 157 17.64 5.42 -6.61
C CYS A 157 18.37 4.26 -7.30
N THR A 158 19.26 3.59 -6.59
CA THR A 158 19.97 2.41 -7.10
C THR A 158 19.03 1.23 -7.31
N ASN A 159 18.12 1.01 -6.35
CA ASN A 159 17.22 -0.14 -6.35
C ASN A 159 16.08 0.00 -7.34
N ILE A 160 15.52 1.20 -7.54
CA ILE A 160 14.38 1.40 -8.43
C ILE A 160 14.75 1.17 -9.91
N GLY A 161 16.03 1.31 -10.24
CA GLY A 161 16.52 1.15 -11.61
C GLY A 161 16.23 2.36 -12.51
N SER A 162 16.22 2.15 -13.82
CA SER A 162 16.07 3.23 -14.81
C SER A 162 14.83 3.12 -15.69
N ASN A 163 14.01 2.06 -15.52
CA ASN A 163 12.89 1.79 -16.41
C ASN A 163 11.63 2.54 -15.94
N PHE A 164 10.95 3.20 -16.87
CA PHE A 164 9.64 3.83 -16.68
C PHE A 164 9.58 4.88 -15.57
N LEU A 165 10.69 5.53 -15.21
CA LEU A 165 10.75 6.52 -14.13
C LEU A 165 9.83 7.72 -14.33
N SER A 166 9.49 8.05 -15.59
CA SER A 166 8.53 9.11 -15.91
C SER A 166 7.08 8.78 -15.53
N TYR A 167 6.80 7.54 -15.12
CA TYR A 167 5.49 7.06 -14.73
C TYR A 167 5.33 6.86 -13.22
N GLY A 168 6.21 7.44 -12.41
CA GLY A 168 6.11 7.38 -10.97
C GLY A 168 6.79 8.54 -10.27
N ALA A 169 6.41 8.78 -9.02
CA ALA A 169 7.10 9.67 -8.10
C ALA A 169 7.23 8.99 -6.74
N ALA A 170 8.39 9.17 -6.11
CA ALA A 170 8.65 8.69 -4.77
C ALA A 170 8.53 9.82 -3.76
N TYR A 171 7.91 9.53 -2.64
CA TYR A 171 7.77 10.44 -1.52
C TYR A 171 8.52 9.89 -0.31
N PHE A 172 9.12 10.79 0.44
CA PHE A 172 9.80 10.48 1.69
C PHE A 172 9.13 11.27 2.81
N PRO A 173 8.86 10.64 3.97
CA PRO A 173 8.21 11.29 5.12
C PRO A 173 9.06 12.40 5.73
#